data_35375fc91334ca9965ce238815f03415
#
_entry.id   35375fc91334ca9965ce238815f03415
#
_cell.length_a   1.000
_cell.length_b   1.000
_cell.length_c   1.000
_cell.angle_alpha   90.00
_cell.angle_beta   90.00
_cell.angle_gamma   90.00
#
_symmetry.space_group_name_H-M   'P 1'
#
loop_
_entity.id
_entity.type
_entity.pdbx_description
1 polymer ?
#
loop_
_entity_poly.entity_id
_entity_poly.type
_entity_poly.pdbx_seq_one_letter_code
_entity_poly.pdbx_strand_id
1 'polypeptide(L)'
;MNRTISTYGKYFLDFYSELDTEVQEKIDYVFEIVKSIDVIPKRFFQHLEDGLFEIRIEFEGNIYRIFCFFDAGHLVILLNAFQKKTQKTPKQELELAKKLKKQYFIDKKIDEEDGKRTKIKK
;
A
#
# COMPACT_ATOMS: atom_id res chain seq x y z
N MET A 1 -11.75 -15.40 0.92
CA MET A 1 -10.45 -15.47 1.58
C MET A 1 -9.98 -14.09 1.94
N ASN A 2 -9.53 -13.90 3.16
CA ASN A 2 -9.18 -12.57 3.65
C ASN A 2 -7.74 -12.20 3.31
N ARG A 3 -7.52 -10.92 3.05
CA ARG A 3 -6.19 -10.36 2.87
C ARG A 3 -5.80 -9.61 4.13
N THR A 4 -4.51 -9.44 4.33
CA THR A 4 -3.95 -8.65 5.42
C THR A 4 -3.32 -7.40 4.82
N ILE A 5 -3.48 -6.27 5.49
CA ILE A 5 -2.88 -5.01 5.05
C ILE A 5 -1.85 -4.58 6.08
N SER A 6 -0.66 -4.23 5.61
CA SER A 6 0.42 -3.74 6.46
C SER A 6 1.08 -2.53 5.79
N THR A 7 1.87 -1.78 6.53
CA THR A 7 2.55 -0.60 5.98
C THR A 7 4.05 -0.84 5.94
N TYR A 8 4.72 -0.18 4.99
CA TYR A 8 6.16 -0.14 4.93
C TYR A 8 6.63 1.31 5.02
N GLY A 9 7.45 1.62 6.02
CA GLY A 9 7.87 2.98 6.28
C GLY A 9 6.74 3.81 6.86
N LYS A 10 6.92 5.12 6.86
CA LYS A 10 5.96 6.07 7.45
C LYS A 10 5.10 6.79 6.43
N TYR A 11 5.31 6.56 5.15
CA TYR A 11 4.69 7.36 4.10
C TYR A 11 3.17 7.35 4.18
N PHE A 12 2.57 6.16 4.24
CA PHE A 12 1.12 6.08 4.33
C PHE A 12 0.61 6.64 5.66
N LEU A 13 1.24 6.30 6.77
CA LEU A 13 0.79 6.73 8.10
C LEU A 13 0.83 8.25 8.23
N ASP A 14 1.89 8.90 7.73
CA ASP A 14 2.00 10.35 7.74
C ASP A 14 0.91 10.99 6.89
N PHE A 15 0.67 10.44 5.70
CA PHE A 15 -0.40 10.91 4.82
C PHE A 15 -1.76 10.78 5.51
N TYR A 16 -2.06 9.63 6.06
CA TYR A 16 -3.35 9.32 6.70
C TYR A 16 -3.59 10.24 7.90
N SER A 17 -2.57 10.48 8.71
CA SER A 17 -2.71 11.27 9.94
C SER A 17 -3.09 12.73 9.69
N GLU A 18 -2.82 13.25 8.51
CA GLU A 18 -3.14 14.63 8.16
C GLU A 18 -4.51 14.81 7.51
N LEU A 19 -5.21 13.71 7.24
CA LEU A 19 -6.51 13.76 6.59
C LEU A 19 -7.63 13.99 7.60
N ASP A 20 -8.72 14.61 7.12
CA ASP A 20 -9.93 14.77 7.93
C ASP A 20 -10.50 13.40 8.31
N THR A 21 -11.17 13.34 9.46
CA THR A 21 -11.76 12.11 9.99
C THR A 21 -12.66 11.42 8.98
N GLU A 22 -13.45 12.18 8.24
CA GLU A 22 -14.39 11.61 7.25
C GLU A 22 -13.65 10.90 6.11
N VAL A 23 -12.52 11.46 5.67
CA VAL A 23 -11.69 10.82 4.64
C VAL A 23 -11.03 9.58 5.20
N GLN A 24 -10.55 9.64 6.44
CA GLN A 24 -9.97 8.47 7.11
C GLN A 24 -10.98 7.33 7.20
N GLU A 25 -12.22 7.63 7.56
CA GLU A 25 -13.29 6.63 7.63
C GLU A 25 -13.56 6.00 6.26
N LYS A 26 -13.52 6.81 5.19
CA LYS A 26 -13.70 6.28 3.84
C LYS A 26 -12.55 5.36 3.45
N ILE A 27 -11.31 5.72 3.81
CA ILE A 27 -10.15 4.88 3.57
C ILE A 27 -10.31 3.55 4.32
N ASP A 28 -10.69 3.61 5.59
CA ASP A 28 -10.91 2.42 6.40
C ASP A 28 -11.97 1.50 5.79
N TYR A 29 -13.05 2.10 5.27
CA TYR A 29 -14.10 1.35 4.59
C TYR A 29 -13.56 0.62 3.35
N VAL A 30 -12.78 1.31 2.52
CA VAL A 30 -12.20 0.71 1.32
C VAL A 30 -11.21 -0.39 1.71
N PHE A 31 -10.44 -0.20 2.79
CA PHE A 31 -9.52 -1.23 3.27
C PHE A 31 -10.28 -2.49 3.68
N GLU A 32 -11.45 -2.36 4.30
CA GLU A 32 -12.26 -3.53 4.64
C GLU A 32 -12.70 -4.29 3.38
N ILE A 33 -13.02 -3.56 2.31
CA ILE A 33 -13.34 -4.19 1.02
C ILE A 33 -12.13 -4.93 0.47
N VAL A 34 -10.95 -4.30 0.49
CA VAL A 34 -9.71 -4.93 0.00
C VAL A 34 -9.41 -6.20 0.79
N LYS A 35 -9.64 -6.19 2.10
CA LYS A 35 -9.37 -7.36 2.95
C LYS A 35 -10.35 -8.49 2.75
N SER A 36 -11.62 -8.21 2.52
CA SER A 36 -12.67 -9.24 2.63
C SER A 36 -13.30 -9.69 1.31
N ILE A 37 -13.29 -8.87 0.26
CA ILE A 37 -13.94 -9.20 -1.01
C ILE A 37 -12.96 -9.96 -1.91
N ASP A 38 -13.38 -11.14 -2.42
CA ASP A 38 -12.50 -11.97 -3.25
C ASP A 38 -12.04 -11.24 -4.51
N VAL A 39 -12.96 -10.64 -5.25
CA VAL A 39 -12.63 -9.87 -6.45
C VAL A 39 -12.91 -8.41 -6.15
N ILE A 40 -11.84 -7.64 -5.94
CA ILE A 40 -11.98 -6.24 -5.57
C ILE A 40 -12.43 -5.42 -6.79
N PRO A 41 -13.50 -4.62 -6.67
CA PRO A 41 -13.95 -3.79 -7.79
C PRO A 41 -12.84 -2.85 -8.28
N LYS A 42 -12.76 -2.66 -9.58
CA LYS A 42 -11.72 -1.84 -10.21
C LYS A 42 -11.74 -0.39 -9.74
N ARG A 43 -12.87 0.11 -9.32
CA ARG A 43 -12.97 1.49 -8.80
C ARG A 43 -12.16 1.68 -7.52
N PHE A 44 -11.87 0.59 -6.80
CA PHE A 44 -11.09 0.65 -5.56
C PHE A 44 -9.67 0.13 -5.72
N PHE A 45 -9.39 -0.69 -6.73
CA PHE A 45 -8.12 -1.41 -6.79
C PHE A 45 -7.73 -1.69 -8.23
N GLN A 46 -6.61 -1.14 -8.68
CA GLN A 46 -6.15 -1.29 -10.05
C GLN A 46 -4.67 -1.67 -10.10
N HIS A 47 -4.34 -2.51 -11.06
CA HIS A 47 -2.95 -2.86 -11.36
C HIS A 47 -2.28 -1.69 -12.09
N LEU A 48 -1.06 -1.39 -11.71
CA LEU A 48 -0.21 -0.42 -12.39
C LEU A 48 0.88 -1.16 -13.16
N GLU A 49 2.13 -0.85 -12.90
CA GLU A 49 3.26 -1.51 -13.54
C GLU A 49 4.20 -2.07 -12.46
N ASP A 50 5.11 -2.97 -12.85
CA ASP A 50 6.10 -3.56 -11.95
C ASP A 50 5.49 -4.23 -10.71
N GLY A 51 4.31 -4.84 -10.86
CA GLY A 51 3.64 -5.50 -9.75
C GLY A 51 3.08 -4.57 -8.72
N LEU A 52 3.02 -3.28 -9.01
CA LEU A 52 2.38 -2.29 -8.13
C LEU A 52 0.89 -2.21 -8.43
N PHE A 53 0.13 -1.92 -7.39
CA PHE A 53 -1.30 -1.67 -7.48
C PHE A 53 -1.62 -0.35 -6.82
N GLU A 54 -2.78 0.19 -7.11
CA GLU A 54 -3.27 1.38 -6.43
C GLU A 54 -4.60 1.06 -5.76
N ILE A 55 -4.75 1.52 -4.52
CA ILE A 55 -6.03 1.57 -3.84
C ILE A 55 -6.55 2.99 -4.05
N ARG A 56 -7.76 3.09 -4.60
CA ARG A 56 -8.34 4.39 -4.97
C ARG A 56 -9.50 4.70 -4.06
N ILE A 57 -9.48 5.90 -3.49
CA ILE A 57 -10.54 6.39 -2.62
C ILE A 57 -11.08 7.69 -3.21
N GLU A 58 -12.39 7.74 -3.44
CA GLU A 58 -13.08 8.96 -3.87
C GLU A 58 -13.95 9.46 -2.74
N PHE A 59 -13.85 10.74 -2.43
CA PHE A 59 -14.65 11.36 -1.39
C PHE A 59 -14.86 12.83 -1.71
N GLU A 60 -16.13 13.24 -1.87
CA GLU A 60 -16.52 14.63 -2.13
C GLU A 60 -15.74 15.28 -3.28
N GLY A 61 -15.60 14.56 -4.39
CA GLY A 61 -14.92 15.07 -5.57
C GLY A 61 -13.41 14.98 -5.52
N ASN A 62 -12.83 14.56 -4.41
CA ASN A 62 -11.41 14.36 -4.28
C ASN A 62 -11.03 12.89 -4.48
N ILE A 63 -9.87 12.67 -5.06
CA ILE A 63 -9.36 11.32 -5.30
C ILE A 63 -8.04 11.17 -4.55
N TYR A 64 -7.96 10.10 -3.73
CA TYR A 64 -6.76 9.74 -2.99
C TYR A 64 -6.27 8.40 -3.51
N ARG A 65 -4.97 8.27 -3.72
CA ARG A 65 -4.37 7.04 -4.24
C ARG A 65 -3.33 6.53 -3.27
N ILE A 66 -3.39 5.23 -3.01
CA ILE A 66 -2.43 4.57 -2.12
C ILE A 66 -1.76 3.49 -2.94
N PHE A 67 -0.45 3.58 -3.12
CA PHE A 67 0.29 2.57 -3.85
C PHE A 67 0.64 1.40 -2.94
N CYS A 68 0.56 0.20 -3.48
CA CYS A 68 0.77 -1.02 -2.71
C CYS A 68 1.21 -2.15 -3.63
N PHE A 69 1.57 -3.27 -3.02
CA PHE A 69 1.87 -4.50 -3.76
C PHE A 69 1.57 -5.70 -2.87
N PHE A 70 1.52 -6.87 -3.47
CA PHE A 70 1.30 -8.12 -2.73
C PHE A 70 2.63 -8.76 -2.38
N ASP A 71 2.79 -9.13 -1.10
CA ASP A 71 3.87 -9.98 -0.65
C ASP A 71 3.26 -11.31 -0.20
N ALA A 72 3.70 -12.41 -0.79
CA ALA A 72 3.21 -13.74 -0.44
C ALA A 72 1.69 -13.88 -0.52
N GLY A 73 1.13 -13.49 -1.66
CA GLY A 73 -0.28 -13.77 -2.00
C GLY A 73 -1.31 -12.87 -1.35
N HIS A 74 -1.51 -13.00 -0.05
CA HIS A 74 -2.60 -12.29 0.64
C HIS A 74 -2.16 -11.08 1.44
N LEU A 75 -0.86 -10.81 1.52
CA LEU A 75 -0.33 -9.68 2.29
C LEU A 75 -0.17 -8.48 1.37
N VAL A 76 -0.95 -7.43 1.63
CA VAL A 76 -0.88 -6.16 0.90
C VAL A 76 0.00 -5.21 1.68
N ILE A 77 1.06 -4.73 1.06
CA ILE A 77 1.99 -3.79 1.68
C ILE A 77 1.73 -2.39 1.13
N LEU A 78 1.33 -1.48 2.00
CA LEU A 78 1.10 -0.08 1.62
C LEU A 78 2.42 0.68 1.57
N LEU A 79 2.59 1.46 0.52
CA LEU A 79 3.79 2.26 0.30
C LEU A 79 3.46 3.74 0.50
N ASN A 80 3.60 4.56 -0.53
CA ASN A 80 3.27 5.98 -0.45
C ASN A 80 1.85 6.25 -0.94
N ALA A 81 1.31 7.37 -0.52
CA ALA A 81 -0.05 7.79 -0.86
C ALA A 81 -0.07 9.29 -1.13
N PHE A 82 -1.04 9.73 -1.91
CA PHE A 82 -1.17 11.14 -2.26
C PHE A 82 -2.59 11.45 -2.73
N GLN A 83 -2.95 12.73 -2.70
CA GLN A 83 -4.19 13.21 -3.27
C GLN A 83 -3.95 13.51 -4.74
N LYS A 84 -4.77 12.93 -5.62
CA LYS A 84 -4.64 13.13 -7.05
C LYS A 84 -5.15 14.51 -7.44
N LYS A 85 -4.29 15.30 -8.06
CA LYS A 85 -4.64 16.67 -8.49
C LYS A 85 -4.66 16.83 -10.01
N THR A 86 -4.21 15.82 -10.76
CA THR A 86 -4.16 15.84 -12.22
C THR A 86 -4.68 14.53 -12.77
N GLN A 87 -4.91 14.48 -14.10
CA GLN A 87 -5.36 13.26 -14.76
C GLN A 87 -4.29 12.17 -14.78
N LYS A 88 -3.02 12.57 -14.84
CA LYS A 88 -1.93 11.61 -14.94
C LYS A 88 -1.44 11.20 -13.56
N THR A 89 -0.98 9.94 -13.44
CA THR A 89 -0.28 9.50 -12.24
C THR A 89 1.05 10.27 -12.15
N PRO A 90 1.31 10.95 -11.02
CA PRO A 90 2.58 11.66 -10.87
C PRO A 90 3.76 10.70 -10.97
N LYS A 91 4.66 11.01 -11.89
CA LYS A 91 5.82 10.17 -12.13
C LYS A 91 6.68 10.00 -10.87
N GLN A 92 6.83 11.08 -10.11
CA GLN A 92 7.62 11.06 -8.88
C GLN A 92 7.04 10.09 -7.84
N GLU A 93 5.71 10.05 -7.70
CA GLU A 93 5.06 9.15 -6.76
C GLU A 93 5.24 7.69 -7.19
N LEU A 94 5.12 7.41 -8.49
CA LEU A 94 5.31 6.07 -9.00
C LEU A 94 6.75 5.59 -8.83
N GLU A 95 7.73 6.46 -9.11
CA GLU A 95 9.14 6.12 -8.92
C GLU A 95 9.46 5.87 -7.45
N LEU A 96 8.87 6.66 -6.55
CA LEU A 96 9.04 6.43 -5.11
C LEU A 96 8.48 5.07 -4.72
N ALA A 97 7.29 4.72 -5.22
CA ALA A 97 6.69 3.42 -4.92
C ALA A 97 7.57 2.26 -5.37
N LYS A 98 8.15 2.36 -6.56
CA LYS A 98 9.06 1.34 -7.08
C LYS A 98 10.29 1.19 -6.19
N LYS A 99 10.86 2.31 -5.76
CA LYS A 99 12.02 2.32 -4.88
C LYS A 99 11.70 1.68 -3.53
N LEU A 100 10.56 2.04 -2.95
CA LEU A 100 10.13 1.51 -1.66
C LEU A 100 9.87 0.01 -1.73
N LYS A 101 9.24 -0.47 -2.80
CA LYS A 101 9.01 -1.90 -3.00
C LYS A 101 10.33 -2.65 -3.03
N LYS A 102 11.30 -2.14 -3.78
CA LYS A 102 12.62 -2.77 -3.87
C LYS A 102 13.30 -2.81 -2.50
N GLN A 103 13.24 -1.70 -1.77
CA GLN A 103 13.83 -1.61 -0.44
C GLN A 103 13.15 -2.56 0.53
N TYR A 104 11.84 -2.73 0.42
CA TYR A 104 11.10 -3.67 1.25
C TYR A 104 11.67 -5.08 1.15
N PHE A 105 11.92 -5.56 -0.06
CA PHE A 105 12.44 -6.91 -0.26
C PHE A 105 13.89 -7.05 0.19
N ILE A 106 14.69 -5.99 0.07
CA ILE A 106 16.06 -5.98 0.61
C ILE A 106 16.01 -6.10 2.13
N ASP A 107 15.17 -5.30 2.79
CA ASP A 107 15.04 -5.32 4.24
C ASP A 107 14.52 -6.67 4.73
N LYS A 108 13.55 -7.23 4.04
CA LYS A 108 12.98 -8.54 4.36
C LYS A 108 14.05 -9.64 4.31
N LYS A 109 14.91 -9.60 3.31
CA LYS A 109 16.00 -10.58 3.17
C LYS A 109 16.99 -10.46 4.32
N ILE A 110 17.33 -9.25 4.71
CA ILE A 110 18.24 -9.01 5.83
C ILE A 110 17.64 -9.57 7.13
N ASP A 111 16.37 -9.30 7.38
CA ASP A 111 15.68 -9.80 8.57
C ASP A 111 15.67 -11.33 8.62
N GLU A 112 15.40 -11.98 7.48
CA GLU A 112 15.41 -13.43 7.40
C GLU A 112 16.80 -14.00 7.69
N GLU A 113 17.86 -13.39 7.19
CA GLU A 113 19.23 -13.82 7.45
C GLU A 113 19.60 -13.64 8.92
N ASP A 114 19.22 -12.52 9.53
CA ASP A 114 19.46 -12.27 10.95
C ASP A 114 18.68 -13.27 11.82
N GLY A 115 17.45 -13.59 11.44
CA GLY A 115 16.65 -14.59 12.13
C GLY A 115 17.30 -15.96 12.09
N LYS A 116 17.87 -16.33 10.95
CA LYS A 116 18.60 -17.60 10.82
C LYS A 116 19.83 -17.64 11.70
N ARG A 117 20.59 -16.54 11.73
CA ARG A 117 21.77 -16.44 12.59
C ARG A 117 21.41 -16.57 14.07
N THR A 118 20.34 -15.92 14.47
CA THR A 118 19.85 -16.01 15.85
C THR A 118 19.48 -17.44 16.21
N LYS A 119 18.82 -18.17 15.31
CA LYS A 119 18.47 -19.57 15.53
C LYS A 119 19.70 -20.46 15.67
N ILE A 120 20.73 -20.20 14.89
CA ILE A 120 21.96 -20.98 14.90
C ILE A 120 22.70 -20.79 16.22
N LYS A 121 22.64 -19.59 16.79
CA LYS A 121 23.34 -19.28 18.05
C LYS A 121 22.70 -19.90 19.28
N LYS A 122 21.46 -20.31 19.16
CA LYS A 122 20.77 -20.97 20.26
C LYS A 122 21.12 -22.45 20.32
#